data_a7782ae7d63ea5403879e17340e72dcb
#
_entry.id   a7782ae7d63ea5403879e17340e72dcb
#
_cell.length_a   1.000
_cell.length_b   1.000
_cell.length_c   1.000
_cell.angle_alpha   90.00
_cell.angle_beta   90.00
_cell.angle_gamma   90.00
#
_symmetry.space_group_name_H-M   'P 1'
#
loop_
_entity.id
_entity.type
_entity.pdbx_description
1 polymer ?
#
loop_
_entity_poly.entity_id
_entity_poly.type
_entity_poly.pdbx_seq_one_letter_code
_entity_poly.pdbx_strand_id
1 'polypeptide(L)'
;MPPRYPTRFLLSALSPAQFPNTEVPEVAFLGRSNVGKSSLLNTLVGEKAAKVSSTPGRTRAINFFEVTNPVQNEKRIFADLPGYGYAKISRSISAEWPKFIEPYLSGRENLSLCVCLIDSNIEPQPSDAQLFGWLRAAGREFVVVATKIDRLSGNERTRNMAALKKTHQLDGIIAVSAKTGYGLKELWATIDRAGKSG
;
A
#
# COMPACT_ATOMS: atom_id res chain seq x y z
N MET A 1 18.29 -14.47 3.61
CA MET A 1 17.84 -13.08 3.59
C MET A 1 16.88 -12.89 2.43
N PRO A 2 15.82 -12.11 2.54
CA PRO A 2 15.02 -11.77 1.38
C PRO A 2 15.91 -11.07 0.33
N PRO A 3 15.62 -11.21 -0.96
CA PRO A 3 16.39 -10.53 -2.00
C PRO A 3 16.30 -9.01 -1.76
N ARG A 4 17.41 -8.31 -1.98
CA ARG A 4 17.46 -6.87 -1.86
C ARG A 4 17.11 -6.27 -3.23
N TYR A 5 16.11 -5.43 -3.27
CA TYR A 5 15.68 -4.71 -4.46
C TYR A 5 16.30 -3.31 -4.44
N PRO A 6 17.26 -2.99 -5.31
CA PRO A 6 17.83 -1.65 -5.40
C PRO A 6 16.71 -0.61 -5.51
N THR A 7 16.69 0.32 -4.58
CA THR A 7 15.60 1.29 -4.43
C THR A 7 16.16 2.71 -4.38
N ARG A 8 15.63 3.58 -5.23
CA ARG A 8 16.01 4.98 -5.32
C ARG A 8 14.79 5.87 -5.03
N PHE A 9 14.88 6.72 -4.02
CA PHE A 9 13.90 7.78 -3.82
C PHE A 9 13.92 8.75 -5.02
N LEU A 10 12.77 9.03 -5.59
CA LEU A 10 12.62 9.97 -6.69
C LEU A 10 12.25 11.36 -6.20
N LEU A 11 11.08 11.48 -5.59
CA LEU A 11 10.54 12.74 -5.11
C LEU A 11 9.35 12.54 -4.15
N SER A 12 8.96 13.62 -3.49
CA SER A 12 7.69 13.73 -2.75
C SER A 12 6.79 14.72 -3.48
N ALA A 13 5.60 14.28 -3.92
CA ALA A 13 4.63 15.11 -4.63
C ALA A 13 3.53 15.60 -3.68
N LEU A 14 3.24 16.89 -3.74
CA LEU A 14 2.16 17.58 -3.02
C LEU A 14 1.02 18.01 -3.95
N SER A 15 1.18 17.81 -5.25
CA SER A 15 0.18 18.14 -6.27
C SER A 15 0.36 17.27 -7.51
N PRO A 16 -0.66 17.12 -8.38
CA PRO A 16 -0.56 16.37 -9.62
C PRO A 16 0.57 16.83 -10.56
N ALA A 17 0.88 18.13 -10.58
CA ALA A 17 1.95 18.68 -11.42
C ALA A 17 3.36 18.17 -11.05
N GLN A 18 3.51 17.60 -9.86
CA GLN A 18 4.79 17.06 -9.36
C GLN A 18 4.90 15.54 -9.55
N PHE A 19 3.90 14.87 -10.12
CA PHE A 19 4.00 13.43 -10.34
C PHE A 19 5.13 13.11 -11.32
N PRO A 20 5.88 12.02 -11.10
CA PRO A 20 6.99 11.67 -11.97
C PRO A 20 6.48 11.41 -13.40
N ASN A 21 7.14 12.00 -14.39
CA ASN A 21 6.86 11.73 -15.79
C ASN A 21 7.62 10.47 -16.21
N THR A 22 6.94 9.33 -16.18
CA THR A 22 7.51 8.01 -16.49
C THR A 22 6.43 7.07 -17.02
N GLU A 23 6.81 6.17 -17.90
CA GLU A 23 5.96 5.08 -18.43
C GLU A 23 6.14 3.76 -17.61
N VAL A 24 7.04 3.77 -16.63
CA VAL A 24 7.28 2.61 -15.77
C VAL A 24 6.02 2.27 -14.97
N PRO A 25 5.60 0.99 -14.90
CA PRO A 25 4.43 0.59 -14.11
C PRO A 25 4.54 1.03 -12.65
N GLU A 26 3.45 1.57 -12.12
CA GLU A 26 3.37 2.07 -10.75
C GLU A 26 2.54 1.16 -9.86
N VAL A 27 2.97 1.04 -8.61
CA VAL A 27 2.27 0.32 -7.54
C VAL A 27 2.03 1.30 -6.39
N ALA A 28 0.76 1.59 -6.11
CA ALA A 28 0.37 2.47 -5.03
C ALA A 28 0.18 1.70 -3.72
N PHE A 29 0.75 2.19 -2.63
CA PHE A 29 0.57 1.63 -1.29
C PHE A 29 -0.35 2.54 -0.48
N LEU A 30 -1.53 2.01 -0.15
CA LEU A 30 -2.59 2.70 0.59
C LEU A 30 -2.84 2.00 1.92
N GLY A 31 -3.28 2.75 2.91
CA GLY A 31 -3.64 2.18 4.19
C GLY A 31 -3.84 3.25 5.25
N ARG A 32 -4.49 2.87 6.35
CA ARG A 32 -4.69 3.75 7.49
C ARG A 32 -3.35 4.13 8.13
N SER A 33 -3.35 5.27 8.84
CA SER A 33 -2.20 5.64 9.67
C SER A 33 -1.85 4.50 10.65
N ASN A 34 -0.57 4.20 10.78
CA ASN A 34 -0.02 3.13 11.65
C ASN A 34 -0.42 1.68 11.27
N VAL A 35 -0.94 1.45 10.09
CA VAL A 35 -1.23 0.09 9.57
C VAL A 35 0.04 -0.73 9.35
N GLY A 36 1.21 -0.10 9.27
CA GLY A 36 2.50 -0.75 9.01
C GLY A 36 3.01 -0.57 7.57
N LYS A 37 2.48 0.40 6.82
CA LYS A 37 2.80 0.64 5.41
C LYS A 37 4.30 0.86 5.16
N SER A 38 4.95 1.81 5.83
CA SER A 38 6.39 2.07 5.67
C SER A 38 7.26 0.90 6.13
N SER A 39 6.83 0.15 7.16
CA SER A 39 7.53 -1.06 7.59
C SER A 39 7.46 -2.16 6.53
N LEU A 40 6.27 -2.35 5.93
CA LEU A 40 6.10 -3.31 4.85
C LEU A 40 6.92 -2.94 3.62
N LEU A 41 6.88 -1.67 3.19
CA LEU A 41 7.69 -1.17 2.08
C LEU A 41 9.18 -1.46 2.29
N ASN A 42 9.74 -1.08 3.45
CA ASN A 42 11.14 -1.31 3.77
C ASN A 42 11.51 -2.80 3.76
N THR A 43 10.65 -3.66 4.31
CA THR A 43 10.91 -5.10 4.32
C THR A 43 10.75 -5.71 2.93
N LEU A 44 9.81 -5.22 2.13
CA LEU A 44 9.54 -5.69 0.78
C LEU A 44 10.74 -5.42 -0.14
N VAL A 45 11.35 -4.24 -0.05
CA VAL A 45 12.55 -3.90 -0.85
C VAL A 45 13.87 -4.35 -0.21
N GLY A 46 13.85 -4.79 1.04
CA GLY A 46 15.04 -5.26 1.77
C GLY A 46 16.00 -4.15 2.21
N GLU A 47 15.54 -2.89 2.26
CA GLU A 47 16.32 -1.75 2.72
C GLU A 47 15.43 -0.64 3.32
N LYS A 48 16.04 0.34 4.00
CA LYS A 48 15.32 1.48 4.62
C LYS A 48 15.02 2.59 3.60
N ALA A 49 14.13 2.32 2.64
CA ALA A 49 13.71 3.28 1.63
C ALA A 49 12.70 4.30 2.19
N ALA A 50 11.65 3.83 2.85
CA ALA A 50 10.61 4.68 3.42
C ALA A 50 10.90 5.04 4.88
N LYS A 51 10.60 6.30 5.28
CA LYS A 51 10.72 6.72 6.67
C LYS A 51 9.59 6.13 7.51
N VAL A 52 9.93 5.28 8.46
CA VAL A 52 8.98 4.80 9.48
C VAL A 52 8.77 5.91 10.49
N SER A 53 7.56 6.48 10.54
CA SER A 53 7.17 7.50 11.51
C SER A 53 6.17 6.91 12.49
N SER A 54 6.45 7.06 13.79
CA SER A 54 5.48 6.76 14.85
C SER A 54 4.46 7.89 15.05
N THR A 55 4.71 9.07 14.48
CA THR A 55 3.81 10.23 14.60
C THR A 55 2.85 10.24 13.42
N PRO A 56 1.54 10.07 13.67
CA PRO A 56 0.51 10.09 12.62
C PRO A 56 0.43 11.46 11.93
N GLY A 57 0.07 11.46 10.63
CA GLY A 57 -0.17 12.70 9.88
C GLY A 57 1.08 13.44 9.39
N ARG A 58 2.27 12.86 9.50
CA ARG A 58 3.50 13.48 8.98
C ARG A 58 3.64 13.40 7.46
N THR A 59 3.17 12.33 6.84
CA THR A 59 3.26 12.18 5.39
C THR A 59 2.07 12.88 4.77
N ARG A 60 2.30 14.06 4.19
CA ARG A 60 1.31 14.85 3.43
C ARG A 60 1.50 14.73 1.93
N ALA A 61 2.57 14.07 1.50
CA ALA A 61 2.98 13.90 0.12
C ALA A 61 2.83 12.45 -0.31
N ILE A 62 2.70 12.20 -1.59
CA ILE A 62 2.99 10.90 -2.18
C ILE A 62 4.50 10.80 -2.36
N ASN A 63 5.12 9.80 -1.77
CA ASN A 63 6.56 9.55 -1.94
C ASN A 63 6.76 8.50 -3.02
N PHE A 64 7.54 8.82 -4.03
CA PHE A 64 7.82 7.95 -5.15
C PHE A 64 9.23 7.34 -5.05
N PHE A 65 9.31 6.03 -5.30
CA PHE A 65 10.55 5.26 -5.26
C PHE A 65 10.66 4.43 -6.53
N GLU A 66 11.79 4.49 -7.21
CA GLU A 66 12.12 3.54 -8.27
C GLU A 66 12.71 2.28 -7.63
N VAL A 67 12.12 1.13 -7.92
CA VAL A 67 12.52 -0.18 -7.40
C VAL A 67 12.89 -1.06 -8.58
N THR A 68 14.08 -1.68 -8.55
CA THR A 68 14.55 -2.56 -9.61
C THR A 68 14.52 -4.02 -9.14
N ASN A 69 13.84 -4.88 -9.89
CA ASN A 69 13.90 -6.32 -9.67
C ASN A 69 15.30 -6.83 -10.06
N PRO A 70 16.12 -7.34 -9.12
CA PRO A 70 17.51 -7.71 -9.40
C PRO A 70 17.66 -8.93 -10.30
N VAL A 71 16.59 -9.74 -10.47
CA VAL A 71 16.62 -10.96 -11.30
C VAL A 71 16.18 -10.65 -12.73
N GLN A 72 15.11 -9.89 -12.89
CA GLN A 72 14.50 -9.59 -14.19
C GLN A 72 15.02 -8.27 -14.79
N ASN A 73 15.74 -7.48 -14.01
CA ASN A 73 16.15 -6.10 -14.33
C ASN A 73 14.97 -5.18 -14.72
N GLU A 74 13.77 -5.51 -14.27
CA GLU A 74 12.57 -4.72 -14.48
C GLU A 74 12.43 -3.63 -13.42
N LYS A 75 12.01 -2.44 -13.85
CA LYS A 75 11.76 -1.31 -12.97
C LYS A 75 10.29 -1.17 -12.66
N ARG A 76 9.98 -0.71 -11.45
CA ARG A 76 8.65 -0.30 -10.99
C ARG A 76 8.76 0.96 -10.17
N ILE A 77 7.70 1.76 -10.17
CA ILE A 77 7.58 2.89 -9.27
C ILE A 77 6.68 2.48 -8.10
N PHE A 78 7.19 2.56 -6.89
CA PHE A 78 6.38 2.43 -5.68
C PHE A 78 5.96 3.81 -5.20
N ALA A 79 4.67 4.01 -5.05
CA ALA A 79 4.07 5.25 -4.53
C ALA A 79 3.55 5.02 -3.11
N ASP A 80 4.20 5.61 -2.11
CA ASP A 80 3.79 5.58 -0.71
C ASP A 80 2.83 6.75 -0.45
N LEU A 81 1.53 6.45 -0.37
CA LEU A 81 0.49 7.44 -0.18
C LEU A 81 0.33 7.84 1.30
N PRO A 82 -0.15 9.07 1.58
CA PRO A 82 -0.51 9.48 2.94
C PRO A 82 -1.51 8.51 3.58
N GLY A 83 -1.30 8.18 4.86
CA GLY A 83 -2.26 7.34 5.59
C GLY A 83 -3.57 8.08 5.87
N TYR A 84 -4.70 7.37 5.76
CA TYR A 84 -6.04 7.89 6.05
C TYR A 84 -6.56 7.45 7.44
N GLY A 85 -7.75 7.94 7.83
CA GLY A 85 -8.52 7.42 8.98
C GLY A 85 -7.97 7.79 10.36
N TYR A 86 -7.24 8.89 10.50
CA TYR A 86 -6.73 9.33 11.80
C TYR A 86 -7.57 10.45 12.41
N ALA A 87 -8.33 10.13 13.46
CA ALA A 87 -9.30 11.03 14.11
C ALA A 87 -8.70 12.31 14.77
N LYS A 88 -7.39 12.35 15.00
CA LYS A 88 -6.68 13.51 15.60
C LYS A 88 -6.06 14.45 14.58
N ILE A 89 -6.12 14.13 13.28
CA ILE A 89 -5.70 15.05 12.25
C ILE A 89 -6.78 16.11 12.11
N SER A 90 -6.41 17.37 12.09
CA SER A 90 -7.35 18.48 11.91
C SER A 90 -8.29 18.21 10.72
N ARG A 91 -9.55 18.64 10.82
CA ARG A 91 -10.56 18.47 9.76
C ARG A 91 -10.05 18.83 8.36
N SER A 92 -9.06 19.73 8.26
CA SER A 92 -8.44 20.15 7.02
C SER A 92 -7.69 19.02 6.30
N ILE A 93 -6.94 18.17 7.02
CA ILE A 93 -6.13 17.11 6.38
C ILE A 93 -7.03 15.95 5.91
N SER A 94 -8.04 15.57 6.68
CA SER A 94 -8.98 14.53 6.27
C SER A 94 -9.87 15.00 5.09
N ALA A 95 -10.14 16.31 4.98
CA ALA A 95 -10.85 16.87 3.85
C ALA A 95 -9.97 17.04 2.59
N GLU A 96 -8.65 17.22 2.78
CA GLU A 96 -7.70 17.34 1.67
C GLU A 96 -7.26 15.97 1.10
N TRP A 97 -7.36 14.88 1.89
CA TRP A 97 -6.93 13.57 1.41
C TRP A 97 -7.61 13.14 0.09
N PRO A 98 -8.94 13.20 -0.08
CA PRO A 98 -9.58 12.89 -1.36
C PRO A 98 -9.12 13.82 -2.50
N LYS A 99 -9.00 15.12 -2.26
CA LYS A 99 -8.59 16.11 -3.27
C LYS A 99 -7.16 15.91 -3.76
N PHE A 100 -6.28 15.46 -2.85
CA PHE A 100 -4.87 15.27 -3.16
C PHE A 100 -4.60 13.91 -3.83
N ILE A 101 -5.30 12.86 -3.39
CA ILE A 101 -5.06 11.48 -3.80
C ILE A 101 -5.91 11.07 -5.02
N GLU A 102 -7.14 11.58 -5.11
CA GLU A 102 -8.07 11.23 -6.17
C GLU A 102 -7.50 11.43 -7.58
N PRO A 103 -6.88 12.58 -7.93
CA PRO A 103 -6.24 12.75 -9.24
C PRO A 103 -5.16 11.74 -9.55
N TYR A 104 -4.41 11.29 -8.52
CA TYR A 104 -3.41 10.24 -8.69
C TYR A 104 -4.07 8.89 -8.98
N LEU A 105 -5.02 8.49 -8.16
CA LEU A 105 -5.67 7.19 -8.28
C LEU A 105 -6.57 7.09 -9.53
N SER A 106 -7.27 8.17 -9.93
CA SER A 106 -8.18 8.15 -11.08
C SER A 106 -7.49 8.43 -12.43
N GLY A 107 -6.52 9.34 -12.44
CA GLY A 107 -5.92 9.84 -13.67
C GLY A 107 -4.56 9.23 -14.06
N ARG A 108 -3.95 8.41 -13.19
CA ARG A 108 -2.62 7.86 -13.45
C ARG A 108 -2.71 6.64 -14.37
N GLU A 109 -2.27 6.76 -15.62
CA GLU A 109 -2.39 5.69 -16.63
C GLU A 109 -1.50 4.50 -16.33
N ASN A 110 -0.26 4.73 -15.88
CA ASN A 110 0.70 3.69 -15.55
C ASN A 110 0.53 3.09 -14.12
N LEU A 111 -0.52 3.49 -13.37
CA LEU A 111 -0.87 2.84 -12.10
C LEU A 111 -1.47 1.45 -12.36
N SER A 112 -0.64 0.44 -12.19
CA SER A 112 -0.96 -0.97 -12.49
C SER A 112 -1.60 -1.72 -11.32
N LEU A 113 -1.33 -1.30 -10.06
CA LEU A 113 -1.85 -2.00 -8.88
C LEU A 113 -1.96 -1.05 -7.68
N CYS A 114 -3.05 -1.19 -6.93
CA CYS A 114 -3.21 -0.60 -5.60
C CYS A 114 -3.04 -1.68 -4.52
N VAL A 115 -2.01 -1.58 -3.69
CA VAL A 115 -1.78 -2.44 -2.52
C VAL A 115 -2.43 -1.78 -1.31
N CYS A 116 -3.59 -2.29 -0.90
CA CYS A 116 -4.41 -1.76 0.17
C CYS A 116 -4.12 -2.49 1.49
N LEU A 117 -3.46 -1.81 2.43
CA LEU A 117 -3.08 -2.39 3.71
C LEU A 117 -4.16 -2.22 4.77
N ILE A 118 -4.48 -3.32 5.45
CA ILE A 118 -5.35 -3.34 6.64
C ILE A 118 -4.62 -4.01 7.80
N ASP A 119 -4.95 -3.63 9.03
CA ASP A 119 -4.37 -4.24 10.23
C ASP A 119 -5.17 -5.49 10.62
N SER A 120 -4.53 -6.66 10.62
CA SER A 120 -5.18 -7.92 10.95
C SER A 120 -5.61 -8.06 12.41
N ASN A 121 -5.16 -7.14 13.30
CA ASN A 121 -5.43 -7.20 14.73
C ASN A 121 -6.63 -6.36 15.17
N ILE A 122 -7.23 -5.60 14.27
CA ILE A 122 -8.38 -4.76 14.57
C ILE A 122 -9.60 -5.19 13.76
N GLU A 123 -10.77 -4.85 14.27
CA GLU A 123 -12.04 -5.07 13.57
C GLU A 123 -12.05 -4.35 12.22
N PRO A 124 -12.81 -4.89 11.22
CA PRO A 124 -12.97 -4.24 9.92
C PRO A 124 -13.42 -2.78 10.06
N GLN A 125 -12.78 -1.87 9.34
CA GLN A 125 -13.02 -0.44 9.47
C GLN A 125 -13.86 0.11 8.31
N PRO A 126 -14.84 0.99 8.57
CA PRO A 126 -15.67 1.62 7.53
C PRO A 126 -14.84 2.38 6.48
N SER A 127 -13.74 3.02 6.89
CA SER A 127 -12.85 3.74 5.98
C SER A 127 -12.18 2.83 4.96
N ASP A 128 -11.88 1.58 5.33
CA ASP A 128 -11.31 0.60 4.42
C ASP A 128 -12.37 0.15 3.40
N ALA A 129 -13.61 -0.06 3.85
CA ALA A 129 -14.73 -0.39 2.95
C ALA A 129 -15.01 0.74 1.95
N GLN A 130 -14.95 2.01 2.39
CA GLN A 130 -15.12 3.17 1.51
C GLN A 130 -14.02 3.23 0.44
N LEU A 131 -12.76 3.01 0.82
CA LEU A 131 -11.64 2.96 -0.12
C LEU A 131 -11.84 1.85 -1.17
N PHE A 132 -12.17 0.63 -0.74
CA PHE A 132 -12.36 -0.50 -1.66
C PHE A 132 -13.56 -0.26 -2.60
N GLY A 133 -14.67 0.29 -2.09
CA GLY A 133 -15.81 0.70 -2.91
C GLY A 133 -15.43 1.72 -3.96
N TRP A 134 -14.64 2.72 -3.59
CA TRP A 134 -14.16 3.73 -4.51
C TRP A 134 -13.22 3.14 -5.58
N LEU A 135 -12.25 2.31 -5.21
CA LEU A 135 -11.33 1.65 -6.15
C LEU A 135 -12.08 0.78 -7.16
N ARG A 136 -13.09 0.02 -6.72
CA ARG A 136 -13.96 -0.77 -7.61
C ARG A 136 -14.71 0.14 -8.61
N ALA A 137 -15.31 1.21 -8.12
CA ALA A 137 -16.04 2.16 -8.95
C ALA A 137 -15.14 2.87 -9.96
N ALA A 138 -13.88 3.13 -9.61
CA ALA A 138 -12.87 3.72 -10.48
C ALA A 138 -12.22 2.71 -11.44
N GLY A 139 -12.59 1.42 -11.39
CA GLY A 139 -12.02 0.37 -12.22
C GLY A 139 -10.53 0.09 -11.94
N ARG A 140 -10.05 0.39 -10.72
CA ARG A 140 -8.64 0.19 -10.35
C ARG A 140 -8.41 -1.22 -9.84
N GLU A 141 -7.36 -1.86 -10.37
CA GLU A 141 -6.90 -3.14 -9.85
C GLU A 141 -6.31 -2.94 -8.45
N PHE A 142 -6.74 -3.75 -7.49
CA PHE A 142 -6.20 -3.70 -6.14
C PHE A 142 -6.13 -5.06 -5.48
N VAL A 143 -5.18 -5.18 -4.55
CA VAL A 143 -5.03 -6.31 -3.65
C VAL A 143 -5.11 -5.85 -2.21
N VAL A 144 -5.79 -6.61 -1.36
CA VAL A 144 -5.84 -6.32 0.07
C VAL A 144 -4.79 -7.14 0.80
N VAL A 145 -4.00 -6.45 1.62
CA VAL A 145 -2.88 -7.00 2.38
C VAL A 145 -3.12 -6.82 3.87
N ALA A 146 -3.34 -7.93 4.60
CA ALA A 146 -3.49 -7.94 6.05
C ALA A 146 -2.12 -7.96 6.72
N THR A 147 -1.76 -6.86 7.38
CA THR A 147 -0.46 -6.67 8.03
C THR A 147 -0.45 -7.18 9.48
N LYS A 148 0.77 -7.25 10.09
CA LYS A 148 1.01 -7.58 11.50
C LYS A 148 0.48 -8.95 11.92
N ILE A 149 0.44 -9.89 10.97
CA ILE A 149 -0.07 -11.25 11.20
C ILE A 149 0.73 -12.02 12.28
N ASP A 150 1.96 -11.60 12.54
CA ASP A 150 2.83 -12.13 13.58
C ASP A 150 2.33 -11.86 15.01
N ARG A 151 1.35 -10.98 15.19
CA ARG A 151 0.74 -10.66 16.48
C ARG A 151 -0.44 -11.56 16.84
N LEU A 152 -0.89 -12.40 15.90
CA LEU A 152 -2.05 -13.27 16.04
C LEU A 152 -1.61 -14.73 16.24
N SER A 153 -2.29 -15.43 17.15
CA SER A 153 -2.26 -16.89 17.20
C SER A 153 -2.91 -17.51 15.95
N GLY A 154 -2.69 -18.79 15.70
CA GLY A 154 -3.25 -19.48 14.53
C GLY A 154 -4.78 -19.36 14.44
N ASN A 155 -5.49 -19.56 15.57
CA ASN A 155 -6.95 -19.47 15.61
C ASN A 155 -7.47 -18.04 15.39
N GLU A 156 -6.82 -17.04 16.00
CA GLU A 156 -7.16 -15.63 15.82
C GLU A 156 -6.93 -15.22 14.36
N ARG A 157 -5.83 -15.66 13.77
CA ARG A 157 -5.52 -15.41 12.37
C ARG A 157 -6.63 -15.91 11.45
N THR A 158 -7.04 -17.17 11.59
CA THR A 158 -8.12 -17.76 10.78
C THR A 158 -9.42 -16.98 10.95
N ARG A 159 -9.81 -16.69 12.19
CA ARG A 159 -11.03 -15.94 12.50
C ARG A 159 -11.01 -14.51 11.93
N ASN A 160 -9.93 -13.76 12.18
CA ASN A 160 -9.83 -12.37 11.76
C ASN A 160 -9.76 -12.24 10.22
N MET A 161 -9.01 -13.12 9.55
CA MET A 161 -8.96 -13.15 8.09
C MET A 161 -10.33 -13.46 7.47
N ALA A 162 -11.09 -14.39 8.05
CA ALA A 162 -12.45 -14.69 7.61
C ALA A 162 -13.40 -13.49 7.82
N ALA A 163 -13.32 -12.81 8.97
CA ALA A 163 -14.11 -11.62 9.26
C ALA A 163 -13.80 -10.47 8.27
N LEU A 164 -12.52 -10.19 8.00
CA LEU A 164 -12.09 -9.17 7.05
C LEU A 164 -12.60 -9.47 5.63
N LYS A 165 -12.46 -10.71 5.17
CA LYS A 165 -12.96 -11.15 3.86
C LYS A 165 -14.46 -10.95 3.74
N LYS A 166 -15.23 -11.43 4.72
CA LYS A 166 -16.69 -11.35 4.72
C LYS A 166 -17.17 -9.90 4.73
N THR A 167 -16.65 -9.08 5.65
CA THR A 167 -17.11 -7.70 5.84
C THR A 167 -16.80 -6.82 4.64
N HIS A 168 -15.63 -6.98 4.03
CA HIS A 168 -15.20 -6.17 2.89
C HIS A 168 -15.52 -6.80 1.53
N GLN A 169 -16.19 -7.96 1.49
CA GLN A 169 -16.57 -8.69 0.27
C GLN A 169 -15.35 -8.92 -0.64
N LEU A 170 -14.30 -9.56 -0.09
CA LEU A 170 -13.04 -9.77 -0.78
C LEU A 170 -12.89 -11.24 -1.22
N ASP A 171 -12.45 -11.46 -2.45
CA ASP A 171 -12.13 -12.79 -2.97
C ASP A 171 -10.87 -13.36 -2.32
N GLY A 172 -9.88 -12.50 -2.04
CA GLY A 172 -8.61 -12.86 -1.43
C GLY A 172 -8.03 -11.77 -0.53
N ILE A 173 -7.20 -12.18 0.42
CA ILE A 173 -6.37 -11.28 1.23
C ILE A 173 -4.99 -11.93 1.38
N ILE A 174 -3.94 -11.18 1.09
CA ILE A 174 -2.57 -11.63 1.36
C ILE A 174 -2.22 -11.30 2.81
N ALA A 175 -1.90 -12.30 3.60
CA ALA A 175 -1.45 -12.13 4.97
C ALA A 175 0.06 -11.86 5.01
N VAL A 176 0.50 -10.76 5.67
CA VAL A 176 1.92 -10.41 5.73
C VAL A 176 2.40 -10.03 7.13
N SER A 177 3.67 -10.28 7.38
CA SER A 177 4.40 -9.73 8.52
C SER A 177 5.71 -9.08 8.05
N ALA A 178 5.82 -7.78 8.23
CA ALA A 178 7.08 -7.07 8.01
C ALA A 178 8.18 -7.49 8.98
N LYS A 179 7.81 -8.04 10.15
CA LYS A 179 8.76 -8.51 11.17
C LYS A 179 9.40 -9.84 10.79
N THR A 180 8.61 -10.79 10.27
CA THR A 180 9.07 -12.15 9.98
C THR A 180 9.34 -12.41 8.50
N GLY A 181 8.90 -11.53 7.61
CA GLY A 181 8.96 -11.73 6.16
C GLY A 181 7.85 -12.64 5.61
N TYR A 182 6.91 -13.08 6.47
CA TYR A 182 5.80 -13.92 6.03
C TYR A 182 4.95 -13.21 4.95
N GLY A 183 4.58 -13.94 3.89
CA GLY A 183 3.71 -13.46 2.82
C GLY A 183 4.38 -12.52 1.78
N LEU A 184 5.63 -12.08 1.98
CA LEU A 184 6.30 -11.16 1.05
C LEU A 184 6.49 -11.75 -0.34
N LYS A 185 6.77 -13.06 -0.45
CA LYS A 185 6.92 -13.75 -1.73
C LYS A 185 5.62 -13.74 -2.54
N GLU A 186 4.49 -13.96 -1.86
CA GLU A 186 3.16 -13.92 -2.49
C GLU A 186 2.81 -12.50 -2.95
N LEU A 187 3.10 -11.50 -2.11
CA LEU A 187 2.88 -10.09 -2.46
C LEU A 187 3.73 -9.68 -3.66
N TRP A 188 5.02 -10.05 -3.70
CA TRP A 188 5.88 -9.80 -4.86
C TRP A 188 5.35 -10.46 -6.13
N ALA A 189 4.94 -11.74 -6.06
CA ALA A 189 4.35 -12.44 -7.20
C ALA A 189 3.08 -11.75 -7.74
N THR A 190 2.31 -11.12 -6.86
CA THR A 190 1.12 -10.32 -7.25
C THR A 190 1.53 -9.00 -7.91
N ILE A 191 2.51 -8.29 -7.36
CA ILE A 191 3.06 -7.06 -7.94
C ILE A 191 3.66 -7.34 -9.33
N ASP A 192 4.40 -8.44 -9.48
CA ASP A 192 5.04 -8.80 -10.75
C ASP A 192 4.03 -9.17 -11.85
N ARG A 193 2.89 -9.76 -11.50
CA ARG A 193 1.81 -10.05 -12.45
C ARG A 193 1.13 -8.78 -12.95
N ALA A 194 0.78 -7.87 -12.05
CA ALA A 194 0.07 -6.63 -12.40
C ALA A 194 0.88 -5.72 -13.35
N GLY A 195 2.22 -5.79 -13.32
CA GLY A 195 3.08 -5.02 -14.22
C GLY A 195 3.21 -5.59 -15.65
N LYS A 196 2.62 -6.76 -15.93
CA LYS A 196 2.73 -7.46 -17.24
C LYS A 196 1.45 -7.43 -18.06
N SER A 197 0.38 -6.84 -17.52
CA SER A 197 -0.94 -6.78 -18.16
C SER A 197 -1.10 -5.51 -19.00
N GLY A 198 -0.13 -5.25 -19.90
CA GLY A 198 -0.13 -4.13 -20.82
C GLY A 198 0.32 -4.57 -22.21
#